data_053c08be4d8af43a9f35f75bc7130903
#
_entry.id   053c08be4d8af43a9f35f75bc7130903
#
_cell.length_a   1.000
_cell.length_b   1.000
_cell.length_c   1.000
_cell.angle_alpha   90.00
_cell.angle_beta   90.00
_cell.angle_gamma   90.00
#
_symmetry.space_group_name_H-M   'P 1'
#
loop_
_entity.id
_entity.type
_entity.pdbx_description
1 polymer ?
#
loop_
_entity_poly.entity_id
_entity_poly.type
_entity_poly.pdbx_seq_one_letter_code
_entity_poly.pdbx_strand_id
1 'polypeptide(L)'
;MQHPWDRRLGFWYLAGEYPDLPAVVACPSGVTLTFAELAGRAHQIVHGLRARGLGAGDIFAYALPNDVDMVCWQLAAQEGGFASIALNPALSGAEVQRIVDHSEASALVLHHDFADRVEQMSGTGSIGLRVSVGGAIPGFTSVEELTDGQPTTEPPDRDLGVPINYSSGTTGQPKAVIRPRTRSIDPSAAADGAKTFGHAFQFQPLQGVHLISAGMHHGGCQGFYLGALNVGQALAILGKFDPEETLAAIARYRVTTAYMVPTQFVRLLRLPQEVKDRYDVSSLEVVVHSAAPCPLEVKKQMMEWWGPVIWETYGGMEGAATIAKPYRWLEKPGTVGRSVAGMKVRILGEDGSELPRGEVGDVYLEPERGPTFAYKDDPELTASVSRGKAFTLGDVGVMDEDGYLFIRDRAKDMIISGGVNIYPAEVEGVLSEHPAVGDVAVIGVPDAEWGEQVKAVVELVEGVPPSDELASELIALCQERIGRYKCPRSVDFRDHLPRTDGGKLYKRLLRDEYWVSAERKV
;
A
#
# COMPACT_ATOMS: atom_id res chain seq x y z
N MET A 1 9.75 -27.61 -25.30
CA MET A 1 9.24 -26.27 -25.00
C MET A 1 10.18 -25.64 -23.98
N GLN A 2 10.61 -24.41 -24.21
CA GLN A 2 11.45 -23.65 -23.26
C GLN A 2 10.68 -23.43 -21.95
N HIS A 3 11.36 -23.60 -20.81
CA HIS A 3 10.71 -23.39 -19.52
C HIS A 3 10.23 -21.91 -19.43
N PRO A 4 9.03 -21.61 -18.89
CA PRO A 4 8.51 -20.23 -18.85
C PRO A 4 9.48 -19.21 -18.23
N TRP A 5 10.25 -19.61 -17.22
CA TRP A 5 11.26 -18.77 -16.56
C TRP A 5 12.55 -18.56 -17.36
N ASP A 6 12.80 -19.35 -18.42
CA ASP A 6 13.95 -19.14 -19.31
C ASP A 6 13.69 -18.02 -20.32
N ARG A 7 12.43 -17.58 -20.43
CA ARG A 7 12.03 -16.47 -21.32
C ARG A 7 12.47 -15.13 -20.74
N ARG A 8 12.66 -14.16 -21.63
CA ARG A 8 12.79 -12.77 -21.22
C ARG A 8 11.42 -12.27 -20.78
N LEU A 9 11.35 -11.57 -19.64
CA LEU A 9 10.16 -10.97 -19.09
C LEU A 9 10.30 -9.44 -19.11
N GLY A 10 9.28 -8.75 -18.61
CA GLY A 10 9.21 -7.29 -18.61
C GLY A 10 8.18 -6.78 -19.61
N PHE A 11 7.34 -5.87 -19.17
CA PHE A 11 6.16 -5.39 -19.92
C PHE A 11 6.49 -5.00 -21.36
N TRP A 12 7.50 -4.16 -21.56
CA TRP A 12 7.85 -3.63 -22.89
C TRP A 12 8.36 -4.72 -23.84
N TYR A 13 9.12 -5.69 -23.34
CA TYR A 13 9.54 -6.84 -24.12
C TYR A 13 8.34 -7.71 -24.50
N LEU A 14 7.46 -7.98 -23.53
CA LEU A 14 6.27 -8.81 -23.75
C LEU A 14 5.29 -8.14 -24.73
N ALA A 15 5.14 -6.83 -24.71
CA ALA A 15 4.32 -6.08 -25.66
C ALA A 15 4.81 -6.25 -27.11
N GLY A 16 6.11 -6.34 -27.32
CA GLY A 16 6.68 -6.59 -28.64
C GLY A 16 6.64 -8.06 -29.08
N GLU A 17 6.96 -8.98 -28.16
CA GLU A 17 7.09 -10.42 -28.47
C GLU A 17 5.75 -11.17 -28.44
N TYR A 18 4.83 -10.73 -27.59
CA TYR A 18 3.49 -11.32 -27.40
C TYR A 18 2.40 -10.24 -27.47
N PRO A 19 2.26 -9.55 -28.63
CA PRO A 19 1.40 -8.36 -28.75
C PRO A 19 -0.06 -8.63 -28.39
N ASP A 20 -0.56 -9.82 -28.69
CA ASP A 20 -1.96 -10.22 -28.46
C ASP A 20 -2.23 -10.79 -27.06
N LEU A 21 -1.20 -10.87 -26.20
CA LEU A 21 -1.39 -11.33 -24.83
C LEU A 21 -2.33 -10.36 -24.08
N PRO A 22 -3.38 -10.84 -23.39
CA PRO A 22 -4.24 -9.97 -22.61
C PRO A 22 -3.47 -9.23 -21.50
N ALA A 23 -3.56 -7.91 -21.47
CA ALA A 23 -2.96 -7.06 -20.43
C ALA A 23 -4.02 -6.58 -19.43
N VAL A 24 -5.22 -6.25 -19.89
CA VAL A 24 -6.38 -5.88 -19.05
C VAL A 24 -7.58 -6.70 -19.51
N VAL A 25 -8.21 -7.43 -18.58
CA VAL A 25 -9.37 -8.29 -18.88
C VAL A 25 -10.68 -7.74 -18.33
N ALA A 26 -10.62 -6.80 -17.38
CA ALA A 26 -11.76 -6.07 -16.83
C ALA A 26 -11.30 -4.77 -16.20
N CYS A 27 -12.13 -3.74 -16.31
CA CYS A 27 -12.00 -2.47 -15.58
C CYS A 27 -13.38 -1.81 -15.47
N PRO A 28 -13.55 -0.77 -14.62
CA PRO A 28 -14.84 -0.10 -14.45
C PRO A 28 -15.46 0.41 -15.76
N SER A 29 -14.62 0.88 -16.69
CA SER A 29 -15.03 1.35 -18.03
C SER A 29 -15.40 0.23 -19.00
N GLY A 30 -15.20 -1.04 -18.65
CA GLY A 30 -15.40 -2.21 -19.50
C GLY A 30 -14.34 -2.38 -20.60
N VAL A 31 -13.24 -1.62 -20.54
CA VAL A 31 -12.14 -1.71 -21.51
C VAL A 31 -11.36 -3.01 -21.29
N THR A 32 -11.06 -3.71 -22.38
CA THR A 32 -10.13 -4.85 -22.43
C THR A 32 -9.01 -4.51 -23.41
N LEU A 33 -7.77 -4.77 -23.05
CA LEU A 33 -6.61 -4.43 -23.88
C LEU A 33 -5.62 -5.58 -23.91
N THR A 34 -4.95 -5.73 -25.04
CA THR A 34 -3.73 -6.52 -25.18
C THR A 34 -2.50 -5.76 -24.69
N PHE A 35 -1.37 -6.45 -24.55
CA PHE A 35 -0.10 -5.84 -24.21
C PHE A 35 0.33 -4.78 -25.23
N ALA A 36 0.16 -5.03 -26.52
CA ALA A 36 0.47 -4.06 -27.57
C ALA A 36 -0.43 -2.81 -27.52
N GLU A 37 -1.73 -2.98 -27.30
CA GLU A 37 -2.66 -1.86 -27.19
C GLU A 37 -2.39 -1.01 -25.95
N LEU A 38 -2.09 -1.63 -24.82
CA LEU A 38 -1.73 -0.92 -23.60
C LEU A 38 -0.41 -0.16 -23.76
N ALA A 39 0.60 -0.79 -24.39
CA ALA A 39 1.86 -0.13 -24.72
C ALA A 39 1.66 1.05 -25.67
N GLY A 40 0.86 0.88 -26.73
CA GLY A 40 0.54 1.94 -27.68
C GLY A 40 -0.08 3.17 -27.02
N ARG A 41 -1.01 2.99 -26.06
CA ARG A 41 -1.58 4.11 -25.29
C ARG A 41 -0.52 4.80 -24.44
N ALA A 42 0.36 4.05 -23.77
CA ALA A 42 1.45 4.62 -22.99
C ALA A 42 2.43 5.40 -23.88
N HIS A 43 2.78 4.88 -25.07
CA HIS A 43 3.62 5.57 -26.05
C HIS A 43 3.02 6.91 -26.48
N GLN A 44 1.71 6.94 -26.81
CA GLN A 44 1.01 8.16 -27.18
C GLN A 44 1.06 9.22 -26.08
N ILE A 45 0.91 8.83 -24.82
CA ILE A 45 1.06 9.74 -23.67
C ILE A 45 2.48 10.29 -23.61
N VAL A 46 3.51 9.44 -23.74
CA VAL A 46 4.92 9.89 -23.74
C VAL A 46 5.17 10.90 -24.85
N HIS A 47 4.75 10.59 -26.09
CA HIS A 47 4.91 11.49 -27.22
C HIS A 47 4.15 12.81 -27.01
N GLY A 48 2.92 12.75 -26.51
CA GLY A 48 2.11 13.92 -26.20
C GLY A 48 2.73 14.82 -25.13
N LEU A 49 3.26 14.25 -24.06
CA LEU A 49 3.97 15.01 -23.01
C LEU A 49 5.22 15.67 -23.56
N ARG A 50 6.00 14.97 -24.38
CA ARG A 50 7.21 15.51 -25.02
C ARG A 50 6.91 16.62 -26.01
N ALA A 51 5.85 16.48 -26.81
CA ALA A 51 5.37 17.53 -27.72
C ALA A 51 4.96 18.82 -26.98
N ARG A 52 4.63 18.70 -25.69
CA ARG A 52 4.31 19.83 -24.79
C ARG A 52 5.53 20.29 -23.96
N GLY A 53 6.74 19.78 -24.25
CA GLY A 53 8.01 20.24 -23.67
C GLY A 53 8.48 19.50 -22.44
N LEU A 54 7.80 18.43 -22.00
CA LEU A 54 8.29 17.61 -20.89
C LEU A 54 9.36 16.62 -21.38
N GLY A 55 10.42 16.47 -20.59
CA GLY A 55 11.53 15.56 -20.87
C GLY A 55 11.81 14.58 -19.73
N ALA A 56 12.80 13.72 -19.94
CA ALA A 56 13.24 12.80 -18.92
C ALA A 56 13.73 13.55 -17.65
N GLY A 57 13.18 13.18 -16.50
CA GLY A 57 13.44 13.84 -15.21
C GLY A 57 12.37 14.81 -14.77
N ASP A 58 11.53 15.29 -15.69
CA ASP A 58 10.40 16.13 -15.31
C ASP A 58 9.40 15.34 -14.46
N ILE A 59 8.71 16.05 -13.59
CA ILE A 59 7.78 15.46 -12.63
C ILE A 59 6.35 15.74 -13.07
N PHE A 60 5.50 14.73 -13.07
CA PHE A 60 4.06 14.95 -13.13
C PHE A 60 3.33 14.26 -11.97
N ALA A 61 2.33 14.96 -11.45
CA ALA A 61 1.42 14.41 -10.45
C ALA A 61 0.10 14.02 -11.14
N TYR A 62 -0.51 12.91 -10.71
CA TYR A 62 -1.79 12.47 -11.27
C TYR A 62 -2.73 11.92 -10.21
N ALA A 63 -4.01 12.33 -10.26
CA ALA A 63 -5.10 11.78 -9.48
C ALA A 63 -6.12 11.15 -10.42
N LEU A 64 -6.15 9.82 -10.44
CA LEU A 64 -7.02 9.02 -11.30
C LEU A 64 -7.73 7.95 -10.46
N PRO A 65 -8.95 7.55 -10.82
CA PRO A 65 -9.61 6.40 -10.22
C PRO A 65 -8.88 5.10 -10.60
N ASN A 66 -9.25 4.01 -9.93
CA ASN A 66 -8.81 2.69 -10.37
C ASN A 66 -9.44 2.39 -11.73
N ASP A 67 -8.67 2.54 -12.78
CA ASP A 67 -9.03 2.18 -14.15
C ASP A 67 -7.77 1.96 -14.99
N VAL A 68 -7.95 1.61 -16.25
CA VAL A 68 -6.87 1.38 -17.22
C VAL A 68 -5.98 2.62 -17.41
N ASP A 69 -6.54 3.82 -17.30
CA ASP A 69 -5.80 5.06 -17.44
C ASP A 69 -4.70 5.20 -16.38
N MET A 70 -4.96 4.77 -15.15
CA MET A 70 -3.92 4.73 -14.09
C MET A 70 -2.72 3.88 -14.53
N VAL A 71 -2.96 2.74 -15.19
CA VAL A 71 -1.89 1.87 -15.71
C VAL A 71 -1.16 2.54 -16.87
N CYS A 72 -1.89 3.17 -17.81
CA CYS A 72 -1.31 3.86 -18.96
C CYS A 72 -0.35 4.99 -18.52
N TRP A 73 -0.79 5.85 -17.59
CA TRP A 73 0.03 6.95 -17.07
C TRP A 73 1.26 6.45 -16.30
N GLN A 74 1.12 5.35 -15.53
CA GLN A 74 2.24 4.74 -14.82
C GLN A 74 3.29 4.15 -15.78
N LEU A 75 2.83 3.47 -16.83
CA LEU A 75 3.71 2.92 -17.86
C LEU A 75 4.38 4.04 -18.66
N ALA A 76 3.64 5.09 -19.01
CA ALA A 76 4.19 6.26 -19.69
C ALA A 76 5.28 6.96 -18.85
N ALA A 77 5.07 7.06 -17.53
CA ALA A 77 6.09 7.58 -16.64
C ALA A 77 7.37 6.74 -16.69
N GLN A 78 7.23 5.41 -16.58
CA GLN A 78 8.37 4.49 -16.60
C GLN A 78 9.14 4.55 -17.91
N GLU A 79 8.46 4.63 -19.05
CA GLU A 79 9.11 4.62 -20.36
C GLU A 79 9.70 5.97 -20.78
N GLY A 80 9.01 7.05 -20.42
CA GLY A 80 9.42 8.41 -20.79
C GLY A 80 10.51 8.99 -19.90
N GLY A 81 10.94 8.27 -18.86
CA GLY A 81 11.91 8.76 -17.88
C GLY A 81 11.36 9.81 -16.92
N PHE A 82 10.03 9.93 -16.82
CA PHE A 82 9.42 10.91 -15.94
C PHE A 82 9.43 10.44 -14.48
N ALA A 83 9.58 11.38 -13.55
CA ALA A 83 9.23 11.14 -12.17
C ALA A 83 7.71 11.31 -12.02
N SER A 84 7.04 10.35 -11.37
CA SER A 84 5.59 10.36 -11.27
C SER A 84 5.10 10.29 -9.84
N ILE A 85 4.02 11.02 -9.55
CA ILE A 85 3.39 11.08 -8.23
C ILE A 85 1.94 10.66 -8.36
N ALA A 86 1.63 9.44 -7.91
CA ALA A 86 0.24 8.99 -7.82
C ALA A 86 -0.39 9.60 -6.57
N LEU A 87 -1.32 10.52 -6.78
CA LEU A 87 -2.05 11.18 -5.71
C LEU A 87 -3.24 10.33 -5.27
N ASN A 88 -3.49 10.33 -3.96
CA ASN A 88 -4.72 9.73 -3.45
C ASN A 88 -5.93 10.53 -3.95
N PRO A 89 -6.90 9.91 -4.63
CA PRO A 89 -8.12 10.58 -5.09
C PRO A 89 -8.98 11.21 -3.97
N ALA A 90 -8.80 10.82 -2.72
CA ALA A 90 -9.50 11.40 -1.57
C ALA A 90 -8.91 12.73 -1.07
N LEU A 91 -7.73 13.15 -1.55
CA LEU A 91 -7.10 14.41 -1.15
C LEU A 91 -7.96 15.61 -1.56
N SER A 92 -8.06 16.61 -0.69
CA SER A 92 -8.62 17.92 -1.02
C SER A 92 -7.74 18.68 -2.03
N GLY A 93 -8.30 19.67 -2.72
CA GLY A 93 -7.52 20.49 -3.64
C GLY A 93 -6.34 21.20 -2.98
N ALA A 94 -6.49 21.65 -1.73
CA ALA A 94 -5.41 22.26 -0.96
C ALA A 94 -4.26 21.27 -0.63
N GLU A 95 -4.57 19.98 -0.42
CA GLU A 95 -3.56 18.95 -0.23
C GLU A 95 -2.86 18.59 -1.53
N VAL A 96 -3.61 18.49 -2.63
CA VAL A 96 -3.05 18.32 -3.97
C VAL A 96 -2.09 19.46 -4.28
N GLN A 97 -2.50 20.72 -4.04
CA GLN A 97 -1.65 21.90 -4.27
C GLN A 97 -0.34 21.81 -3.48
N ARG A 98 -0.40 21.47 -2.19
CA ARG A 98 0.81 21.34 -1.37
C ARG A 98 1.79 20.29 -1.91
N ILE A 99 1.28 19.16 -2.41
CA ILE A 99 2.13 18.11 -2.99
C ILE A 99 2.74 18.58 -4.31
N VAL A 100 1.95 19.22 -5.16
CA VAL A 100 2.41 19.75 -6.44
C VAL A 100 3.50 20.79 -6.22
N ASP A 101 3.29 21.74 -5.30
CA ASP A 101 4.27 22.79 -4.99
C ASP A 101 5.55 22.21 -4.39
N HIS A 102 5.44 21.32 -3.41
CA HIS A 102 6.59 20.67 -2.77
C HIS A 102 7.37 19.77 -3.74
N SER A 103 6.68 19.11 -4.68
CA SER A 103 7.32 18.24 -5.67
C SER A 103 7.94 19.01 -6.82
N GLU A 104 7.54 20.27 -7.06
CA GLU A 104 7.89 21.06 -8.23
C GLU A 104 7.39 20.40 -9.53
N ALA A 105 6.21 19.77 -9.47
CA ALA A 105 5.65 19.06 -10.61
C ALA A 105 5.40 20.00 -11.80
N SER A 106 5.91 19.63 -12.96
CA SER A 106 5.76 20.37 -14.23
C SER A 106 4.39 20.15 -14.87
N ALA A 107 3.72 19.03 -14.52
CA ALA A 107 2.39 18.73 -15.01
C ALA A 107 1.48 18.13 -13.93
N LEU A 108 0.17 18.38 -14.09
CA LEU A 108 -0.89 17.82 -13.25
C LEU A 108 -1.94 17.13 -14.13
N VAL A 109 -2.24 15.88 -13.81
CA VAL A 109 -3.25 15.06 -14.50
C VAL A 109 -4.39 14.78 -13.54
N LEU A 110 -5.61 15.15 -13.89
CA LEU A 110 -6.80 14.93 -13.06
C LEU A 110 -7.90 14.23 -13.84
N HIS A 111 -8.56 13.27 -13.19
CA HIS A 111 -9.82 12.76 -13.69
C HIS A 111 -10.92 13.80 -13.52
N HIS A 112 -11.87 13.87 -14.47
CA HIS A 112 -12.93 14.89 -14.45
C HIS A 112 -13.83 14.80 -13.19
N ASP A 113 -13.98 13.62 -12.59
CA ASP A 113 -14.70 13.44 -11.31
C ASP A 113 -14.07 14.21 -10.15
N PHE A 114 -12.84 14.70 -10.32
CA PHE A 114 -12.11 15.47 -9.32
C PHE A 114 -11.96 16.95 -9.68
N ALA A 115 -12.78 17.43 -10.64
CA ALA A 115 -12.73 18.80 -11.12
C ALA A 115 -13.02 19.85 -10.02
N ASP A 116 -13.87 19.51 -9.04
CA ASP A 116 -14.18 20.34 -7.87
C ASP A 116 -12.97 20.71 -7.04
N ARG A 117 -11.92 19.91 -7.08
CA ARG A 117 -10.66 20.16 -6.37
C ARG A 117 -9.86 21.30 -6.98
N VAL A 118 -9.99 21.54 -8.29
CA VAL A 118 -9.30 22.65 -8.97
C VAL A 118 -9.73 23.99 -8.38
N GLU A 119 -11.02 24.14 -8.03
CA GLU A 119 -11.55 25.35 -7.40
C GLU A 119 -10.97 25.61 -6.02
N GLN A 120 -10.55 24.56 -5.33
CA GLN A 120 -9.94 24.61 -4.00
C GLN A 120 -8.41 24.86 -4.04
N MET A 121 -7.82 24.80 -5.23
CA MET A 121 -6.39 25.05 -5.40
C MET A 121 -6.12 26.55 -5.50
N SER A 122 -5.29 27.07 -4.61
CA SER A 122 -5.02 28.52 -4.46
C SER A 122 -4.07 29.10 -5.51
N GLY A 123 -3.81 28.39 -6.58
CA GLY A 123 -2.94 28.86 -7.67
C GLY A 123 -2.33 27.71 -8.46
N THR A 124 -2.87 27.49 -9.62
CA THR A 124 -2.29 26.52 -10.57
C THR A 124 -1.24 27.16 -11.48
N GLY A 125 -0.80 28.39 -11.17
CA GLY A 125 0.03 29.22 -12.05
C GLY A 125 1.45 28.71 -12.29
N SER A 126 1.97 27.85 -11.42
CA SER A 126 3.30 27.23 -11.59
C SER A 126 3.29 25.95 -12.44
N ILE A 127 2.11 25.34 -12.66
CA ILE A 127 1.98 24.09 -13.41
C ILE A 127 1.93 24.43 -14.91
N GLY A 128 2.95 24.04 -15.64
CA GLY A 128 3.08 24.31 -17.08
C GLY A 128 2.06 23.58 -17.95
N LEU A 129 1.71 22.33 -17.58
CA LEU A 129 0.76 21.49 -18.31
C LEU A 129 -0.29 20.92 -17.37
N ARG A 130 -1.57 21.01 -17.77
CA ARG A 130 -2.70 20.41 -17.07
C ARG A 130 -3.44 19.51 -18.02
N VAL A 131 -3.66 18.26 -17.63
CA VAL A 131 -4.33 17.25 -18.46
C VAL A 131 -5.56 16.73 -17.74
N SER A 132 -6.70 16.72 -18.41
CA SER A 132 -7.92 16.07 -17.94
C SER A 132 -8.08 14.68 -18.55
N VAL A 133 -8.58 13.73 -17.76
CA VAL A 133 -8.86 12.35 -18.14
C VAL A 133 -10.32 12.04 -17.86
N GLY A 134 -10.98 11.26 -18.73
CA GLY A 134 -12.36 10.83 -18.58
C GLY A 134 -13.42 11.91 -18.84
N GLY A 135 -12.99 13.14 -19.16
CA GLY A 135 -13.87 14.25 -19.48
C GLY A 135 -13.16 15.59 -19.40
N ALA A 136 -13.82 16.67 -19.86
CA ALA A 136 -13.23 18.00 -19.89
C ALA A 136 -13.24 18.66 -18.50
N ILE A 137 -12.12 19.32 -18.18
CA ILE A 137 -11.99 20.22 -17.02
C ILE A 137 -11.61 21.61 -17.58
N PRO A 138 -12.31 22.68 -17.21
CA PRO A 138 -11.97 24.03 -17.71
C PRO A 138 -10.50 24.40 -17.45
N GLY A 139 -9.79 24.83 -18.49
CA GLY A 139 -8.37 25.18 -18.43
C GLY A 139 -7.39 24.01 -18.45
N PHE A 140 -7.87 22.80 -18.71
CA PHE A 140 -7.06 21.59 -18.92
C PHE A 140 -7.10 21.18 -20.40
N THR A 141 -6.02 20.65 -20.91
CA THR A 141 -5.97 19.90 -22.17
C THR A 141 -6.54 18.51 -21.92
N SER A 142 -7.44 18.01 -22.76
CA SER A 142 -7.92 16.62 -22.57
C SER A 142 -6.84 15.62 -22.96
N VAL A 143 -6.90 14.41 -22.40
CA VAL A 143 -5.97 13.33 -22.75
C VAL A 143 -6.11 12.96 -24.22
N GLU A 144 -7.29 13.05 -24.79
CA GLU A 144 -7.58 12.83 -26.22
C GLU A 144 -6.82 13.87 -27.07
N GLU A 145 -6.88 15.17 -26.69
CA GLU A 145 -6.13 16.23 -27.37
C GLU A 145 -4.61 16.06 -27.21
N LEU A 146 -4.16 15.62 -26.02
CA LEU A 146 -2.75 15.34 -25.75
C LEU A 146 -2.20 14.24 -26.66
N THR A 147 -2.99 13.22 -26.92
CA THR A 147 -2.61 11.99 -27.65
C THR A 147 -3.03 11.98 -29.11
N ASP A 148 -3.83 12.96 -29.57
CA ASP A 148 -4.30 13.04 -30.96
C ASP A 148 -3.12 13.13 -31.93
N GLY A 149 -3.12 12.25 -32.94
CA GLY A 149 -2.06 12.16 -33.94
C GLY A 149 -0.69 11.70 -33.40
N GLN A 150 -0.57 11.37 -32.09
CA GLN A 150 0.70 10.89 -31.55
C GLN A 150 0.96 9.43 -31.95
N PRO A 151 2.24 9.07 -32.21
CA PRO A 151 2.61 7.71 -32.56
C PRO A 151 2.29 6.71 -31.43
N THR A 152 1.81 5.53 -31.82
CA THR A 152 1.68 4.36 -30.91
C THR A 152 2.97 3.54 -30.82
N THR A 153 4.02 3.97 -31.49
CA THR A 153 5.31 3.29 -31.53
C THR A 153 6.22 3.77 -30.41
N GLU A 154 7.18 2.93 -30.07
CA GLU A 154 8.19 3.19 -29.05
C GLU A 154 8.88 4.55 -29.23
N PRO A 155 9.00 5.37 -28.17
CA PRO A 155 9.74 6.62 -28.23
C PRO A 155 11.25 6.39 -28.49
N PRO A 156 11.92 7.25 -29.29
CA PRO A 156 13.32 7.02 -29.67
C PRO A 156 14.33 7.22 -28.52
N ASP A 157 13.94 7.98 -27.50
CA ASP A 157 14.79 8.40 -26.37
C ASP A 157 14.19 7.90 -25.05
N ARG A 158 14.03 6.59 -24.93
CA ARG A 158 13.52 5.95 -23.72
C ARG A 158 14.49 6.12 -22.55
N ASP A 159 13.93 6.34 -21.39
CA ASP A 159 14.67 6.34 -20.12
C ASP A 159 13.76 5.83 -19.00
N LEU A 160 14.33 5.20 -17.98
CA LEU A 160 13.54 4.65 -16.89
C LEU A 160 13.08 5.76 -15.92
N GLY A 161 11.77 5.98 -15.88
CA GLY A 161 11.15 6.85 -14.88
C GLY A 161 11.04 6.17 -13.51
N VAL A 162 10.97 6.98 -12.47
CA VAL A 162 10.88 6.51 -11.08
C VAL A 162 9.70 7.17 -10.36
N PRO A 163 8.91 6.41 -9.57
CA PRO A 163 7.86 7.00 -8.78
C PRO A 163 8.44 7.78 -7.60
N ILE A 164 7.82 8.92 -7.29
CA ILE A 164 7.99 9.63 -6.03
C ILE A 164 6.77 9.31 -5.17
N ASN A 165 6.99 8.63 -4.06
CA ASN A 165 5.89 8.20 -3.20
C ASN A 165 5.71 9.18 -2.05
N TYR A 166 4.52 9.80 -1.98
CA TYR A 166 4.12 10.61 -0.84
C TYR A 166 3.44 9.75 0.22
N SER A 167 3.96 9.80 1.45
CA SER A 167 3.30 9.21 2.61
C SER A 167 2.58 10.30 3.41
N SER A 168 1.44 9.94 4.01
CA SER A 168 0.80 10.78 5.01
C SER A 168 1.72 10.85 6.23
N GLY A 169 2.58 11.85 6.28
CA GLY A 169 3.51 12.04 7.39
C GLY A 169 2.77 12.07 8.74
N THR A 170 3.38 11.47 9.75
CA THR A 170 2.84 11.48 11.13
C THR A 170 2.75 12.88 11.74
N THR A 171 3.45 13.85 11.15
CA THR A 171 3.48 15.26 11.52
C THR A 171 2.44 16.11 10.79
N GLY A 172 1.63 15.51 9.88
CA GLY A 172 0.65 16.22 9.04
C GLY A 172 1.24 16.85 7.78
N GLN A 173 2.58 16.85 7.63
CA GLN A 173 3.24 17.24 6.39
C GLN A 173 3.50 16.00 5.53
N PRO A 174 3.19 16.04 4.22
CA PRO A 174 3.49 14.93 3.32
C PRO A 174 4.99 14.69 3.23
N LYS A 175 5.43 13.44 3.35
CA LYS A 175 6.83 13.05 3.19
C LYS A 175 7.00 12.38 1.83
N ALA A 176 7.88 12.92 1.01
CA ALA A 176 8.21 12.36 -0.29
C ALA A 176 9.42 11.43 -0.16
N VAL A 177 9.21 10.15 -0.45
CA VAL A 177 10.30 9.17 -0.55
C VAL A 177 10.82 9.19 -1.98
N ILE A 178 12.06 9.62 -2.14
CA ILE A 178 12.77 9.63 -3.43
C ILE A 178 13.82 8.51 -3.45
N ARG A 179 14.06 7.97 -4.64
CA ARG A 179 15.12 6.99 -4.86
C ARG A 179 16.21 7.58 -5.75
N PRO A 180 17.48 7.20 -5.53
CA PRO A 180 18.54 7.60 -6.44
C PRO A 180 18.18 7.15 -7.86
N ARG A 181 18.18 8.09 -8.80
CA ARG A 181 17.99 7.77 -10.20
C ARG A 181 19.23 7.00 -10.67
N THR A 182 19.08 5.71 -10.92
CA THR A 182 20.13 4.94 -11.57
C THR A 182 20.24 5.44 -13.02
N ARG A 183 21.46 5.81 -13.44
CA ARG A 183 21.69 6.28 -14.81
C ARG A 183 21.18 5.24 -15.80
N SER A 184 20.46 5.73 -16.74
CA SER A 184 20.04 5.11 -17.98
C SER A 184 19.45 3.78 -17.86
N ILE A 185 18.23 3.64 -18.19
CA ILE A 185 18.09 2.35 -18.56
C ILE A 185 16.92 2.17 -19.47
N ASP A 186 17.22 1.54 -20.54
CA ASP A 186 16.24 0.90 -21.38
C ASP A 186 15.19 0.23 -20.47
N PRO A 187 13.93 0.68 -20.46
CA PRO A 187 12.86 0.08 -19.68
C PRO A 187 12.74 -1.43 -19.86
N SER A 188 13.27 -1.98 -20.97
CA SER A 188 13.35 -3.42 -21.19
C SER A 188 14.31 -4.14 -20.25
N ALA A 189 15.24 -3.43 -19.59
CA ALA A 189 16.11 -4.02 -18.55
C ALA A 189 15.36 -4.35 -17.24
N ALA A 190 14.10 -3.98 -17.12
CA ALA A 190 13.24 -4.41 -16.02
C ALA A 190 12.99 -5.94 -15.97
N ALA A 191 13.45 -6.68 -16.99
CA ALA A 191 13.30 -8.13 -17.09
C ALA A 191 13.87 -8.92 -15.89
N ASP A 192 15.01 -8.50 -15.36
CA ASP A 192 15.63 -9.17 -14.19
C ASP A 192 14.84 -8.91 -12.91
N GLY A 193 14.30 -7.70 -12.77
CA GLY A 193 13.37 -7.36 -11.69
C GLY A 193 12.09 -8.18 -11.75
N ALA A 194 11.53 -8.39 -12.94
CA ALA A 194 10.34 -9.21 -13.16
C ALA A 194 10.55 -10.67 -12.72
N LYS A 195 11.70 -11.27 -13.05
CA LYS A 195 12.05 -12.64 -12.61
C LYS A 195 12.21 -12.70 -11.09
N THR A 196 12.91 -11.75 -10.50
CA THR A 196 13.10 -11.68 -9.04
C THR A 196 11.75 -11.57 -8.32
N PHE A 197 10.87 -10.68 -8.79
CA PHE A 197 9.53 -10.50 -8.25
C PHE A 197 8.70 -11.79 -8.39
N GLY A 198 8.65 -12.34 -9.61
CA GLY A 198 7.87 -13.55 -9.89
C GLY A 198 8.33 -14.74 -9.05
N HIS A 199 9.64 -14.95 -8.88
CA HIS A 199 10.16 -16.01 -8.01
C HIS A 199 9.85 -15.75 -6.53
N ALA A 200 9.97 -14.50 -6.06
CA ALA A 200 9.72 -14.14 -4.67
C ALA A 200 8.28 -14.44 -4.27
N PHE A 201 7.32 -14.08 -5.13
CA PHE A 201 5.88 -14.23 -4.89
C PHE A 201 5.25 -15.42 -5.64
N GLN A 202 6.03 -16.22 -6.37
CA GLN A 202 5.56 -17.38 -7.14
C GLN A 202 4.50 -17.04 -8.21
N PHE A 203 4.54 -15.82 -8.75
CA PHE A 203 3.69 -15.44 -9.88
C PHE A 203 4.16 -16.17 -11.14
N GLN A 204 3.24 -16.91 -11.79
CA GLN A 204 3.60 -17.71 -12.96
C GLN A 204 3.76 -16.84 -14.21
N PRO A 205 4.89 -16.99 -14.96
CA PRO A 205 5.11 -16.21 -16.17
C PRO A 205 4.09 -16.51 -17.26
N LEU A 206 3.57 -15.45 -17.90
CA LEU A 206 2.65 -15.51 -19.04
C LEU A 206 1.33 -16.24 -18.74
N GLN A 207 0.96 -16.37 -17.49
CA GLN A 207 -0.23 -17.08 -17.06
C GLN A 207 -0.89 -16.36 -15.88
N GLY A 208 -2.22 -16.38 -15.87
CA GLY A 208 -3.02 -15.90 -14.77
C GLY A 208 -3.50 -14.46 -14.92
N VAL A 209 -4.34 -14.09 -13.96
CA VAL A 209 -4.97 -12.78 -13.85
C VAL A 209 -4.70 -12.24 -12.45
N HIS A 210 -4.21 -11.01 -12.38
CA HIS A 210 -4.01 -10.29 -11.13
C HIS A 210 -5.18 -9.38 -10.82
N LEU A 211 -5.82 -9.59 -9.67
CA LEU A 211 -6.92 -8.73 -9.23
C LEU A 211 -6.40 -7.49 -8.51
N ILE A 212 -6.91 -6.34 -8.93
CA ILE A 212 -6.71 -5.05 -8.29
C ILE A 212 -8.02 -4.64 -7.60
N SER A 213 -8.08 -4.76 -6.29
CA SER A 213 -9.21 -4.34 -5.44
C SER A 213 -8.84 -3.22 -4.46
N ALA A 214 -7.54 -2.95 -4.28
CA ALA A 214 -7.03 -1.86 -3.48
C ALA A 214 -6.80 -0.59 -4.34
N GLY A 215 -6.61 0.57 -3.69
CA GLY A 215 -6.32 1.82 -4.39
C GLY A 215 -5.01 1.75 -5.18
N MET A 216 -5.08 1.95 -6.49
CA MET A 216 -3.93 1.85 -7.40
C MET A 216 -2.89 2.94 -7.17
N HIS A 217 -3.23 4.03 -6.51
CA HIS A 217 -2.31 5.11 -6.13
C HIS A 217 -1.35 4.71 -4.98
N HIS A 218 -1.64 3.63 -4.24
CA HIS A 218 -0.76 3.16 -3.18
C HIS A 218 0.45 2.39 -3.72
N GLY A 219 1.65 2.72 -3.24
CA GLY A 219 2.91 2.14 -3.71
C GLY A 219 2.97 0.60 -3.60
N GLY A 220 2.37 0.01 -2.56
CA GLY A 220 2.24 -1.44 -2.44
C GLY A 220 1.43 -2.03 -3.61
N CYS A 221 0.24 -1.52 -3.85
CA CYS A 221 -0.62 -1.95 -4.95
C CYS A 221 0.08 -1.76 -6.31
N GLN A 222 0.73 -0.59 -6.53
CA GLN A 222 1.51 -0.33 -7.75
C GLN A 222 2.60 -1.37 -7.99
N GLY A 223 3.36 -1.71 -6.95
CA GLY A 223 4.42 -2.73 -7.05
C GLY A 223 3.89 -4.09 -7.52
N PHE A 224 2.71 -4.47 -7.04
CA PHE A 224 2.11 -5.77 -7.38
C PHE A 224 1.48 -5.80 -8.77
N TYR A 225 0.69 -4.80 -9.18
CA TYR A 225 0.11 -4.85 -10.53
C TYR A 225 1.15 -4.63 -11.63
N LEU A 226 2.16 -3.78 -11.41
CA LEU A 226 3.27 -3.65 -12.35
C LEU A 226 4.13 -4.93 -12.38
N GLY A 227 4.36 -5.56 -11.22
CA GLY A 227 5.00 -6.85 -11.13
C GLY A 227 4.25 -7.93 -11.90
N ALA A 228 2.93 -7.98 -11.78
CA ALA A 228 2.06 -8.89 -12.53
C ALA A 228 2.17 -8.68 -14.05
N LEU A 229 2.07 -7.43 -14.53
CA LEU A 229 2.29 -7.11 -15.94
C LEU A 229 3.69 -7.51 -16.42
N ASN A 230 4.72 -7.23 -15.62
CA ASN A 230 6.10 -7.57 -15.99
C ASN A 230 6.37 -9.07 -16.08
N VAL A 231 5.61 -9.91 -15.37
CA VAL A 231 5.66 -11.38 -15.55
C VAL A 231 4.68 -11.90 -16.62
N GLY A 232 3.86 -11.02 -17.19
CA GLY A 232 2.93 -11.35 -18.27
C GLY A 232 1.56 -11.84 -17.80
N GLN A 233 1.12 -11.44 -16.61
CA GLN A 233 -0.27 -11.64 -16.15
C GLN A 233 -1.16 -10.50 -16.62
N ALA A 234 -2.44 -10.80 -16.89
CA ALA A 234 -3.44 -9.78 -17.14
C ALA A 234 -3.92 -9.14 -15.83
N LEU A 235 -4.45 -7.93 -15.90
CA LEU A 235 -5.05 -7.21 -14.78
C LEU A 235 -6.57 -7.26 -14.84
N ALA A 236 -7.22 -7.62 -13.74
CA ALA A 236 -8.64 -7.39 -13.51
C ALA A 236 -8.78 -6.24 -12.50
N ILE A 237 -9.33 -5.11 -12.94
CA ILE A 237 -9.35 -3.87 -12.15
C ILE A 237 -10.75 -3.65 -11.62
N LEU A 238 -10.91 -3.51 -10.30
CA LEU A 238 -12.12 -3.01 -9.65
C LEU A 238 -11.99 -1.51 -9.36
N GLY A 239 -13.01 -0.73 -9.71
CA GLY A 239 -13.01 0.72 -9.51
C GLY A 239 -13.00 1.10 -8.02
N LYS A 240 -13.78 0.38 -7.24
CA LYS A 240 -13.82 0.45 -5.77
C LYS A 240 -13.90 -0.95 -5.21
N PHE A 241 -13.40 -1.11 -4.00
CA PHE A 241 -13.57 -2.37 -3.29
C PHE A 241 -15.04 -2.57 -2.90
N ASP A 242 -15.61 -3.63 -3.41
CA ASP A 242 -16.85 -4.23 -2.94
C ASP A 242 -16.62 -5.72 -2.70
N PRO A 243 -17.04 -6.28 -1.54
CA PRO A 243 -16.74 -7.67 -1.20
C PRO A 243 -17.38 -8.69 -2.16
N GLU A 244 -18.64 -8.49 -2.58
CA GLU A 244 -19.33 -9.42 -3.48
C GLU A 244 -18.81 -9.29 -4.91
N GLU A 245 -18.58 -8.07 -5.41
CA GLU A 245 -17.97 -7.84 -6.73
C GLU A 245 -16.55 -8.42 -6.79
N THR A 246 -15.82 -8.39 -5.68
CA THR A 246 -14.48 -9.02 -5.57
C THR A 246 -14.57 -10.53 -5.80
N LEU A 247 -15.51 -11.21 -5.15
CA LEU A 247 -15.72 -12.65 -5.35
C LEU A 247 -16.20 -12.96 -6.78
N ALA A 248 -17.12 -12.16 -7.30
CA ALA A 248 -17.61 -12.28 -8.67
C ALA A 248 -16.49 -12.14 -9.71
N ALA A 249 -15.58 -11.16 -9.51
CA ALA A 249 -14.42 -10.97 -10.38
C ALA A 249 -13.44 -12.16 -10.30
N ILE A 250 -13.17 -12.68 -9.10
CA ILE A 250 -12.31 -13.85 -8.90
C ILE A 250 -12.87 -15.04 -9.69
N ALA A 251 -14.15 -15.35 -9.52
CA ALA A 251 -14.81 -16.46 -10.21
C ALA A 251 -14.85 -16.26 -11.74
N ARG A 252 -15.29 -15.07 -12.20
CA ARG A 252 -15.49 -14.76 -13.61
C ARG A 252 -14.20 -14.78 -14.42
N TYR A 253 -13.15 -14.14 -13.89
CA TYR A 253 -11.88 -13.98 -14.61
C TYR A 253 -10.83 -15.02 -14.21
N ARG A 254 -11.20 -15.98 -13.36
CA ARG A 254 -10.29 -17.02 -12.85
C ARG A 254 -8.99 -16.41 -12.30
N VAL A 255 -9.16 -15.43 -11.43
CA VAL A 255 -8.06 -14.70 -10.81
C VAL A 255 -7.12 -15.68 -10.10
N THR A 256 -5.82 -15.56 -10.39
CA THR A 256 -4.79 -16.39 -9.76
C THR A 256 -4.02 -15.65 -8.68
N THR A 257 -3.85 -14.35 -8.85
CA THR A 257 -3.08 -13.54 -7.89
C THR A 257 -3.84 -12.26 -7.51
N ALA A 258 -3.61 -11.75 -6.29
CA ALA A 258 -4.20 -10.50 -5.83
C ALA A 258 -3.29 -9.78 -4.83
N TYR A 259 -3.43 -8.45 -4.75
CA TYR A 259 -2.92 -7.65 -3.63
C TYR A 259 -4.09 -7.07 -2.85
N MET A 260 -4.11 -7.31 -1.55
CA MET A 260 -5.19 -6.88 -0.67
C MET A 260 -4.66 -6.23 0.62
N VAL A 261 -5.56 -5.64 1.38
CA VAL A 261 -5.29 -5.11 2.73
C VAL A 261 -6.19 -5.78 3.75
N PRO A 262 -5.79 -5.88 5.04
CA PRO A 262 -6.53 -6.64 6.05
C PRO A 262 -8.00 -6.22 6.23
N THR A 263 -8.34 -4.94 6.04
CA THR A 263 -9.73 -4.46 6.10
C THR A 263 -10.62 -5.08 5.02
N GLN A 264 -10.07 -5.43 3.87
CA GLN A 264 -10.78 -6.14 2.81
C GLN A 264 -11.11 -7.57 3.24
N PHE A 265 -10.19 -8.26 3.91
CA PHE A 265 -10.45 -9.59 4.48
C PHE A 265 -11.59 -9.57 5.50
N VAL A 266 -11.57 -8.59 6.41
CA VAL A 266 -12.65 -8.43 7.39
C VAL A 266 -14.01 -8.27 6.71
N ARG A 267 -14.09 -7.43 5.66
CA ARG A 267 -15.33 -7.20 4.92
C ARG A 267 -15.79 -8.44 4.12
N LEU A 268 -14.86 -9.18 3.54
CA LEU A 268 -15.14 -10.45 2.85
C LEU A 268 -15.67 -11.50 3.80
N LEU A 269 -15.07 -11.66 4.98
CA LEU A 269 -15.51 -12.62 6.00
C LEU A 269 -16.91 -12.32 6.52
N ARG A 270 -17.34 -11.06 6.53
CA ARG A 270 -18.66 -10.62 6.97
C ARG A 270 -19.78 -10.89 5.97
N LEU A 271 -19.47 -11.25 4.74
CA LEU A 271 -20.52 -11.64 3.78
C LEU A 271 -21.32 -12.85 4.31
N PRO A 272 -22.63 -12.89 4.07
CA PRO A 272 -23.44 -14.07 4.36
C PRO A 272 -22.86 -15.32 3.69
N GLN A 273 -22.98 -16.49 4.35
CA GLN A 273 -22.43 -17.73 3.80
C GLN A 273 -23.00 -18.06 2.43
N GLU A 274 -24.27 -17.80 2.20
CA GLU A 274 -24.95 -18.00 0.91
C GLU A 274 -24.35 -17.16 -0.21
N VAL A 275 -23.80 -15.98 0.11
CA VAL A 275 -23.08 -15.14 -0.87
C VAL A 275 -21.72 -15.75 -1.16
N LYS A 276 -20.97 -16.15 -0.12
CA LYS A 276 -19.66 -16.79 -0.27
C LYS A 276 -19.71 -18.05 -1.12
N ASP A 277 -20.74 -18.87 -0.93
CA ASP A 277 -20.91 -20.17 -1.61
C ASP A 277 -21.31 -20.02 -3.10
N ARG A 278 -21.72 -18.83 -3.54
CA ARG A 278 -22.06 -18.56 -4.95
C ARG A 278 -20.86 -18.48 -5.87
N TYR A 279 -19.68 -18.20 -5.34
CA TYR A 279 -18.51 -17.86 -6.17
C TYR A 279 -17.38 -18.87 -5.99
N ASP A 280 -16.89 -19.41 -7.09
CA ASP A 280 -15.71 -20.27 -7.13
C ASP A 280 -14.42 -19.44 -7.03
N VAL A 281 -13.73 -19.53 -5.91
CA VAL A 281 -12.45 -18.86 -5.64
C VAL A 281 -11.25 -19.79 -5.76
N SER A 282 -11.45 -21.03 -6.23
CA SER A 282 -10.42 -22.09 -6.30
C SER A 282 -9.28 -21.79 -7.27
N SER A 283 -9.41 -20.77 -8.10
CA SER A 283 -8.34 -20.33 -9.00
C SER A 283 -7.24 -19.54 -8.31
N LEU A 284 -7.47 -19.05 -7.07
CA LEU A 284 -6.48 -18.27 -6.32
C LEU A 284 -5.25 -19.12 -5.96
N GLU A 285 -4.09 -18.61 -6.28
CA GLU A 285 -2.78 -19.21 -5.98
C GLU A 285 -1.98 -18.37 -4.98
N VAL A 286 -2.02 -17.04 -5.15
CA VAL A 286 -1.25 -16.09 -4.32
C VAL A 286 -2.07 -14.84 -4.04
N VAL A 287 -2.44 -14.62 -2.80
CA VAL A 287 -3.05 -13.38 -2.33
C VAL A 287 -2.12 -12.73 -1.32
N VAL A 288 -1.48 -11.63 -1.71
CA VAL A 288 -0.55 -10.93 -0.83
C VAL A 288 -1.27 -9.82 -0.09
N HIS A 289 -1.08 -9.76 1.22
CA HIS A 289 -1.52 -8.60 1.99
C HIS A 289 -0.35 -7.86 2.64
N SER A 290 -0.57 -6.58 2.89
CA SER A 290 0.40 -5.67 3.50
C SER A 290 -0.28 -4.41 4.04
N ALA A 291 0.50 -3.37 4.33
CA ALA A 291 0.10 -2.01 4.69
C ALA A 291 -0.44 -1.83 6.11
N ALA A 292 -1.02 -2.85 6.73
CA ALA A 292 -1.53 -2.82 8.10
C ALA A 292 -1.34 -4.18 8.78
N PRO A 293 -1.30 -4.25 10.13
CA PRO A 293 -1.39 -5.51 10.85
C PRO A 293 -2.67 -6.27 10.50
N CYS A 294 -2.56 -7.57 10.27
CA CYS A 294 -3.71 -8.43 10.05
C CYS A 294 -4.02 -9.20 11.34
N PRO A 295 -5.23 -9.08 11.93
CA PRO A 295 -5.59 -9.88 13.09
C PRO A 295 -5.42 -11.37 12.81
N LEU A 296 -4.89 -12.11 13.79
CA LEU A 296 -4.55 -13.54 13.62
C LEU A 296 -5.74 -14.35 13.17
N GLU A 297 -6.88 -14.12 13.80
CA GLU A 297 -8.11 -14.86 13.54
C GLU A 297 -8.67 -14.56 12.15
N VAL A 298 -8.64 -13.30 11.72
CA VAL A 298 -9.04 -12.89 10.37
C VAL A 298 -8.22 -13.66 9.32
N LYS A 299 -6.90 -13.71 9.50
CA LYS A 299 -6.03 -14.41 8.54
C LYS A 299 -6.24 -15.92 8.56
N LYS A 300 -6.49 -16.52 9.73
CA LYS A 300 -6.83 -17.96 9.85
C LYS A 300 -8.13 -18.28 9.11
N GLN A 301 -9.21 -17.53 9.36
CA GLN A 301 -10.50 -17.72 8.70
C GLN A 301 -10.40 -17.54 7.19
N MET A 302 -9.63 -16.58 6.71
CA MET A 302 -9.35 -16.42 5.27
C MET A 302 -8.64 -17.64 4.69
N MET A 303 -7.65 -18.22 5.40
CA MET A 303 -6.95 -19.42 4.95
C MET A 303 -7.84 -20.69 5.04
N GLU A 304 -8.75 -20.77 6.00
CA GLU A 304 -9.74 -21.84 6.06
C GLU A 304 -10.69 -21.80 4.87
N TRP A 305 -11.07 -20.60 4.45
CA TRP A 305 -11.98 -20.40 3.31
C TRP A 305 -11.28 -20.50 1.95
N TRP A 306 -10.19 -19.78 1.75
CA TRP A 306 -9.51 -19.69 0.44
C TRP A 306 -8.38 -20.69 0.25
N GLY A 307 -8.03 -21.41 1.31
CA GLY A 307 -6.86 -22.29 1.36
C GLY A 307 -5.57 -21.53 1.68
N PRO A 308 -4.43 -22.24 1.69
CA PRO A 308 -3.12 -21.68 2.09
C PRO A 308 -2.50 -20.81 0.97
N VAL A 309 -3.25 -19.79 0.53
CA VAL A 309 -2.85 -18.85 -0.54
C VAL A 309 -2.56 -17.44 -0.02
N ILE A 310 -2.76 -17.17 1.29
CA ILE A 310 -2.62 -15.83 1.88
C ILE A 310 -1.16 -15.60 2.32
N TRP A 311 -0.48 -14.74 1.58
CA TRP A 311 0.89 -14.30 1.85
C TRP A 311 0.89 -12.97 2.59
N GLU A 312 1.94 -12.69 3.32
CA GLU A 312 2.16 -11.40 3.97
C GLU A 312 3.51 -10.83 3.61
N THR A 313 3.57 -9.53 3.36
CA THR A 313 4.84 -8.82 3.22
C THR A 313 4.87 -7.60 4.13
N TYR A 314 6.01 -7.39 4.77
CA TYR A 314 6.28 -6.24 5.60
C TYR A 314 7.33 -5.35 4.95
N GLY A 315 7.09 -4.06 5.00
CA GLY A 315 7.94 -3.03 4.46
C GLY A 315 7.23 -1.67 4.39
N GLY A 316 7.92 -0.70 3.83
CA GLY A 316 7.42 0.64 3.59
C GLY A 316 7.74 1.11 2.18
N MET A 317 7.46 2.37 1.92
CA MET A 317 7.88 3.00 0.65
C MET A 317 9.40 3.11 0.56
N GLU A 318 10.08 3.07 1.68
CA GLU A 318 11.53 3.04 1.82
C GLU A 318 12.14 1.71 1.34
N GLY A 319 11.41 0.61 1.48
CA GLY A 319 11.82 -0.70 1.02
C GLY A 319 10.97 -1.85 1.54
N ALA A 320 10.90 -2.95 0.78
CA ALA A 320 10.33 -4.22 1.22
C ALA A 320 11.36 -4.97 2.08
N ALA A 321 10.90 -5.60 3.17
CA ALA A 321 11.78 -6.22 4.15
C ALA A 321 11.61 -7.73 4.26
N THR A 322 10.37 -8.22 4.42
CA THR A 322 10.12 -9.64 4.67
C THR A 322 8.96 -10.19 3.85
N ILE A 323 8.93 -11.52 3.71
CA ILE A 323 7.81 -12.27 3.13
C ILE A 323 7.50 -13.45 4.04
N ALA A 324 6.22 -13.57 4.44
CA ALA A 324 5.66 -14.74 5.09
C ALA A 324 4.83 -15.55 4.09
N LYS A 325 5.29 -16.75 3.78
CA LYS A 325 4.53 -17.71 2.97
C LYS A 325 3.45 -18.38 3.82
N PRO A 326 2.31 -18.79 3.22
CA PRO A 326 1.17 -19.32 3.96
C PRO A 326 1.54 -20.47 4.92
N TYR A 327 2.25 -21.48 4.43
CA TYR A 327 2.64 -22.64 5.25
C TYR A 327 3.53 -22.26 6.44
N ARG A 328 4.43 -21.29 6.24
CA ARG A 328 5.31 -20.81 7.30
C ARG A 328 4.55 -19.94 8.31
N TRP A 329 3.57 -19.19 7.83
CA TRP A 329 2.70 -18.44 8.72
C TRP A 329 1.84 -19.36 9.59
N LEU A 330 1.32 -20.48 9.04
CA LEU A 330 0.57 -21.48 9.81
C LEU A 330 1.43 -22.15 10.90
N GLU A 331 2.72 -22.36 10.64
CA GLU A 331 3.67 -22.88 11.64
C GLU A 331 4.03 -21.82 12.70
N LYS A 332 4.02 -20.53 12.34
CA LYS A 332 4.43 -19.38 13.16
C LYS A 332 3.43 -18.23 13.05
N PRO A 333 2.21 -18.39 13.62
CA PRO A 333 1.16 -17.39 13.50
C PRO A 333 1.60 -16.02 14.02
N GLY A 334 1.27 -14.95 13.28
CA GLY A 334 1.64 -13.56 13.62
C GLY A 334 2.99 -13.11 13.09
N THR A 335 3.77 -13.99 12.45
CA THR A 335 5.00 -13.55 11.79
C THR A 335 4.71 -12.75 10.52
N VAL A 336 5.49 -11.70 10.29
CA VAL A 336 5.55 -11.00 8.99
C VAL A 336 6.60 -11.60 8.05
N GLY A 337 7.20 -12.73 8.43
CA GLY A 337 8.07 -13.54 7.60
C GLY A 337 9.56 -13.36 7.83
N ARG A 338 10.34 -13.76 6.82
CA ARG A 338 11.81 -13.68 6.81
C ARG A 338 12.27 -12.67 5.76
N SER A 339 13.48 -12.16 5.96
CA SER A 339 14.13 -11.20 5.06
C SER A 339 14.07 -11.63 3.61
N VAL A 340 13.74 -10.68 2.72
CA VAL A 340 13.88 -10.86 1.27
C VAL A 340 15.35 -10.81 0.86
N ALA A 341 15.66 -11.33 -0.32
CA ALA A 341 17.02 -11.28 -0.86
C ALA A 341 17.52 -9.82 -0.96
N GLY A 342 18.75 -9.59 -0.56
CA GLY A 342 19.37 -8.25 -0.57
C GLY A 342 18.98 -7.34 0.60
N MET A 343 18.21 -7.84 1.57
CA MET A 343 17.80 -7.11 2.78
C MET A 343 18.14 -7.92 4.03
N LYS A 344 18.77 -7.31 5.03
CA LYS A 344 18.95 -7.87 6.36
C LYS A 344 18.04 -7.14 7.34
N VAL A 345 17.29 -7.88 8.16
CA VAL A 345 16.53 -7.32 9.28
C VAL A 345 17.36 -7.44 10.56
N ARG A 346 17.42 -6.36 11.33
CA ARG A 346 18.08 -6.31 12.65
C ARG A 346 17.10 -5.82 13.70
N ILE A 347 17.24 -6.31 14.92
CA ILE A 347 16.55 -5.77 16.09
C ILE A 347 17.61 -5.05 16.93
N LEU A 348 17.44 -3.75 17.14
CA LEU A 348 18.39 -2.92 17.86
C LEU A 348 17.80 -2.44 19.19
N GLY A 349 18.65 -2.38 20.21
CA GLY A 349 18.35 -1.73 21.48
C GLY A 349 18.45 -0.20 21.40
N GLU A 350 18.08 0.48 22.49
CA GLU A 350 18.14 1.94 22.59
C GLU A 350 19.57 2.49 22.38
N ASP A 351 20.59 1.75 22.84
CA ASP A 351 22.00 2.07 22.63
C ASP A 351 22.48 1.82 21.19
N GLY A 352 21.63 1.23 20.34
CA GLY A 352 21.92 0.88 18.95
C GLY A 352 22.69 -0.44 18.77
N SER A 353 22.92 -1.20 19.84
CA SER A 353 23.47 -2.56 19.74
C SER A 353 22.45 -3.54 19.16
N GLU A 354 22.93 -4.56 18.41
CA GLU A 354 22.05 -5.63 17.93
C GLU A 354 21.67 -6.54 19.09
N LEU A 355 20.36 -6.70 19.32
CA LEU A 355 19.83 -7.53 20.39
C LEU A 355 19.87 -9.02 20.02
N PRO A 356 20.02 -9.91 21.03
CA PRO A 356 19.85 -11.35 20.86
C PRO A 356 18.48 -11.72 20.28
N ARG A 357 18.39 -12.91 19.69
CA ARG A 357 17.12 -13.48 19.27
C ARG A 357 16.17 -13.62 20.45
N GLY A 358 14.89 -13.36 20.23
CA GLY A 358 13.84 -13.40 21.27
C GLY A 358 13.68 -12.10 22.06
N GLU A 359 14.61 -11.15 21.95
CA GLU A 359 14.48 -9.85 22.60
C GLU A 359 13.74 -8.84 21.70
N VAL A 360 12.97 -7.95 22.34
CA VAL A 360 12.16 -6.92 21.70
C VAL A 360 12.95 -5.64 21.57
N GLY A 361 12.96 -5.04 20.38
CA GLY A 361 13.63 -3.77 20.13
C GLY A 361 13.19 -3.14 18.82
N ASP A 362 13.88 -2.08 18.41
CA ASP A 362 13.59 -1.35 17.18
C ASP A 362 13.96 -2.18 15.94
N VAL A 363 13.03 -2.24 14.98
CA VAL A 363 13.25 -2.96 13.73
C VAL A 363 14.02 -2.07 12.75
N TYR A 364 15.20 -2.53 12.35
CA TYR A 364 16.03 -1.90 11.34
C TYR A 364 16.20 -2.80 10.12
N LEU A 365 16.13 -2.18 8.94
CA LEU A 365 16.26 -2.80 7.63
C LEU A 365 17.59 -2.36 7.02
N GLU A 366 18.46 -3.32 6.70
CA GLU A 366 19.79 -3.05 6.14
C GLU A 366 19.90 -3.62 4.73
N PRO A 367 19.83 -2.75 3.69
CA PRO A 367 20.09 -3.16 2.32
C PRO A 367 21.56 -3.53 2.12
N GLU A 368 21.85 -4.64 1.45
CA GLU A 368 23.24 -5.08 1.17
C GLU A 368 24.04 -4.01 0.39
N ARG A 369 23.37 -3.31 -0.54
CA ARG A 369 24.00 -2.31 -1.42
C ARG A 369 23.98 -0.87 -0.87
N GLY A 370 23.53 -0.66 0.38
CA GLY A 370 23.46 0.65 1.02
C GLY A 370 22.11 1.36 0.85
N PRO A 371 21.99 2.65 1.24
CA PRO A 371 20.73 3.37 1.28
C PRO A 371 20.05 3.40 -0.09
N THR A 372 18.77 3.07 -0.10
CA THR A 372 17.96 2.96 -1.31
C THR A 372 16.96 4.11 -1.49
N PHE A 373 16.93 5.05 -0.53
CA PHE A 373 15.99 6.17 -0.52
C PHE A 373 16.56 7.40 0.21
N ALA A 374 15.90 8.54 0.03
CA ALA A 374 15.99 9.71 0.89
C ALA A 374 14.60 10.37 0.99
N TYR A 375 14.36 11.14 2.03
CA TYR A 375 13.21 12.05 2.06
C TYR A 375 13.58 13.34 1.31
N LYS A 376 12.72 13.73 0.35
CA LYS A 376 12.95 14.95 -0.46
C LYS A 376 13.02 16.16 0.46
N ASP A 377 14.05 16.96 0.30
CA ASP A 377 14.29 18.23 0.99
C ASP A 377 14.33 18.13 2.54
N ASP A 378 14.44 16.90 3.09
CA ASP A 378 14.52 16.64 4.53
C ASP A 378 15.68 15.68 4.89
N PRO A 379 16.94 16.17 4.82
CA PRO A 379 18.11 15.38 5.18
C PRO A 379 18.16 15.03 6.67
N GLU A 380 17.59 15.86 7.54
CA GLU A 380 17.53 15.63 8.98
C GLU A 380 16.63 14.44 9.29
N LEU A 381 15.44 14.39 8.69
CA LEU A 381 14.56 13.25 8.81
C LEU A 381 15.21 11.98 8.22
N THR A 382 15.87 12.07 7.07
CA THR A 382 16.58 10.94 6.47
C THR A 382 17.65 10.42 7.42
N ALA A 383 18.42 11.30 8.06
CA ALA A 383 19.42 10.94 9.04
C ALA A 383 18.81 10.33 10.31
N SER A 384 17.67 10.88 10.79
CA SER A 384 17.02 10.42 12.03
C SER A 384 16.51 8.98 11.97
N VAL A 385 16.12 8.52 10.77
CA VAL A 385 15.66 7.13 10.57
C VAL A 385 16.78 6.18 10.17
N SER A 386 18.00 6.69 9.95
CA SER A 386 19.12 5.92 9.40
C SER A 386 20.20 5.65 10.47
N ARG A 387 20.77 4.45 10.44
CA ARG A 387 21.97 4.07 11.21
C ARG A 387 22.95 3.32 10.30
N GLY A 388 23.98 4.02 9.81
CA GLY A 388 24.89 3.46 8.82
C GLY A 388 24.18 3.12 7.51
N LYS A 389 24.15 1.82 7.16
CA LYS A 389 23.39 1.33 5.99
C LYS A 389 21.94 0.96 6.32
N ALA A 390 21.62 0.82 7.60
CA ALA A 390 20.31 0.42 8.04
C ALA A 390 19.38 1.62 8.22
N PHE A 391 18.09 1.40 8.08
CA PHE A 391 17.04 2.37 8.36
C PHE A 391 15.87 1.71 9.10
N THR A 392 15.09 2.51 9.80
CA THR A 392 13.88 2.04 10.48
C THR A 392 12.63 2.64 9.86
N LEU A 393 11.53 1.87 9.89
CA LEU A 393 10.18 2.34 9.58
C LEU A 393 9.45 2.86 10.83
N GLY A 394 10.12 2.81 11.99
CA GLY A 394 9.59 3.19 13.30
C GLY A 394 8.72 2.09 13.93
N ASP A 395 9.00 0.84 13.62
CA ASP A 395 8.31 -0.32 14.19
C ASP A 395 9.19 -0.98 15.26
N VAL A 396 8.54 -1.53 16.30
CA VAL A 396 9.14 -2.37 17.34
C VAL A 396 8.79 -3.82 17.04
N GLY A 397 9.75 -4.71 17.19
CA GLY A 397 9.54 -6.13 16.88
C GLY A 397 10.52 -7.06 17.58
N VAL A 398 10.36 -8.34 17.31
CA VAL A 398 11.22 -9.41 17.80
C VAL A 398 11.52 -10.39 16.67
N MET A 399 12.70 -10.93 16.66
CA MET A 399 13.08 -11.98 15.71
C MET A 399 13.28 -13.30 16.47
N ASP A 400 12.61 -14.35 16.02
CA ASP A 400 12.78 -15.67 16.65
C ASP A 400 14.09 -16.36 16.25
N GLU A 401 14.38 -17.51 16.87
CA GLU A 401 15.60 -18.30 16.63
C GLU A 401 15.77 -18.71 15.16
N ASP A 402 14.67 -18.92 14.45
CA ASP A 402 14.66 -19.31 13.03
C ASP A 402 14.75 -18.09 12.07
N GLY A 403 14.79 -16.86 12.60
CA GLY A 403 14.91 -15.63 11.83
C GLY A 403 13.59 -15.09 11.27
N TYR A 404 12.45 -15.47 11.86
CA TYR A 404 11.16 -14.89 11.53
C TYR A 404 10.92 -13.64 12.37
N LEU A 405 10.47 -12.57 11.70
CA LEU A 405 10.14 -11.30 12.31
C LEU A 405 8.68 -11.28 12.77
N PHE A 406 8.47 -10.76 13.96
CA PHE A 406 7.16 -10.47 14.54
C PHE A 406 7.12 -8.98 14.90
N ILE A 407 6.23 -8.23 14.26
CA ILE A 407 6.01 -6.83 14.61
C ILE A 407 5.12 -6.77 15.85
N ARG A 408 5.53 -5.95 16.82
CA ARG A 408 4.76 -5.72 18.05
C ARG A 408 3.87 -4.51 17.91
N ASP A 409 4.42 -3.38 17.51
CA ASP A 409 3.67 -2.15 17.23
C ASP A 409 4.57 -1.08 16.57
N ARG A 410 4.01 0.10 16.37
CA ARG A 410 4.74 1.33 16.07
C ARG A 410 5.34 1.91 17.35
N ALA A 411 6.63 2.26 17.34
CA ALA A 411 7.29 2.86 18.49
C ALA A 411 6.51 4.09 19.04
N LYS A 412 6.02 4.96 18.15
CA LYS A 412 5.25 6.17 18.50
C LYS A 412 3.83 5.92 19.02
N ASP A 413 3.25 4.75 18.73
CA ASP A 413 1.90 4.39 19.15
C ASP A 413 1.91 3.56 20.45
N MET A 414 3.09 3.11 20.87
CA MET A 414 3.31 2.42 22.14
C MET A 414 2.82 3.28 23.31
N ILE A 415 2.10 2.69 24.22
CA ILE A 415 1.56 3.33 25.41
C ILE A 415 2.52 3.08 26.58
N ILE A 416 2.92 4.14 27.27
CA ILE A 416 3.78 4.04 28.44
C ILE A 416 2.96 4.29 29.69
N SER A 417 2.51 3.22 30.35
CA SER A 417 1.69 3.29 31.55
C SER A 417 2.48 2.84 32.76
N GLY A 418 2.76 3.76 33.69
CA GLY A 418 3.54 3.44 34.90
C GLY A 418 4.95 2.90 34.62
N GLY A 419 5.57 3.34 33.51
CA GLY A 419 6.89 2.86 33.09
C GLY A 419 6.88 1.50 32.36
N VAL A 420 5.69 0.96 32.06
CA VAL A 420 5.54 -0.30 31.32
C VAL A 420 5.11 0.00 29.89
N ASN A 421 5.83 -0.59 28.93
CA ASN A 421 5.50 -0.51 27.52
C ASN A 421 4.31 -1.43 27.20
N ILE A 422 3.21 -0.84 26.70
CA ILE A 422 2.02 -1.57 26.27
C ILE A 422 1.86 -1.34 24.76
N TYR A 423 1.69 -2.43 24.04
CA TYR A 423 1.55 -2.42 22.59
C TYR A 423 0.06 -2.46 22.20
N PRO A 424 -0.52 -1.37 21.68
CA PRO A 424 -1.91 -1.30 21.25
C PRO A 424 -2.37 -2.47 20.39
N ALA A 425 -1.53 -2.94 19.46
CA ALA A 425 -1.88 -4.02 18.53
C ALA A 425 -2.25 -5.34 19.24
N GLU A 426 -1.66 -5.62 20.43
CA GLU A 426 -2.00 -6.80 21.22
C GLU A 426 -3.44 -6.72 21.76
N VAL A 427 -3.84 -5.54 22.24
CA VAL A 427 -5.18 -5.28 22.77
C VAL A 427 -6.20 -5.22 21.65
N GLU A 428 -5.87 -4.55 20.53
CA GLU A 428 -6.70 -4.50 19.33
C GLU A 428 -6.98 -5.89 18.77
N GLY A 429 -5.97 -6.77 18.78
CA GLY A 429 -6.11 -8.16 18.37
C GLY A 429 -7.19 -8.90 19.16
N VAL A 430 -7.20 -8.75 20.47
CA VAL A 430 -8.20 -9.38 21.35
C VAL A 430 -9.60 -8.79 21.12
N LEU A 431 -9.70 -7.45 21.09
CA LEU A 431 -10.99 -6.78 20.93
C LEU A 431 -11.64 -7.07 19.58
N SER A 432 -10.84 -7.23 18.51
CA SER A 432 -11.34 -7.56 17.17
C SER A 432 -11.98 -8.95 17.05
N GLU A 433 -11.75 -9.84 18.02
CA GLU A 433 -12.39 -11.16 18.08
C GLU A 433 -13.86 -11.09 18.54
N HIS A 434 -14.26 -9.97 19.17
CA HIS A 434 -15.61 -9.83 19.69
C HIS A 434 -16.62 -9.59 18.54
N PRO A 435 -17.76 -10.33 18.48
CA PRO A 435 -18.71 -10.26 17.36
C PRO A 435 -19.36 -8.88 17.17
N ALA A 436 -19.48 -8.09 18.23
CA ALA A 436 -20.02 -6.74 18.18
C ALA A 436 -19.02 -5.69 17.65
N VAL A 437 -17.72 -6.01 17.60
CA VAL A 437 -16.66 -5.07 17.19
C VAL A 437 -16.52 -5.06 15.68
N GLY A 438 -16.81 -3.92 15.08
CA GLY A 438 -16.65 -3.65 13.67
C GLY A 438 -15.21 -3.29 13.32
N ASP A 439 -14.64 -2.40 14.11
CA ASP A 439 -13.25 -1.94 14.04
C ASP A 439 -12.81 -1.43 15.42
N VAL A 440 -11.50 -1.36 15.68
CA VAL A 440 -10.98 -0.92 16.97
C VAL A 440 -9.65 -0.20 16.84
N ALA A 441 -9.49 0.84 17.64
CA ALA A 441 -8.24 1.55 17.88
C ALA A 441 -7.94 1.57 19.37
N VAL A 442 -6.73 1.23 19.76
CA VAL A 442 -6.25 1.36 21.14
C VAL A 442 -5.20 2.45 21.19
N ILE A 443 -5.38 3.38 22.14
CA ILE A 443 -4.55 4.58 22.30
C ILE A 443 -4.18 4.82 23.75
N GLY A 444 -3.05 5.49 23.98
CA GLY A 444 -2.71 6.07 25.28
C GLY A 444 -3.40 7.42 25.46
N VAL A 445 -4.10 7.59 26.57
CA VAL A 445 -4.69 8.87 26.98
C VAL A 445 -4.08 9.32 28.30
N PRO A 446 -4.09 10.64 28.61
CA PRO A 446 -3.47 11.16 29.82
C PRO A 446 -4.01 10.52 31.09
N ASP A 447 -3.13 10.16 32.02
CA ASP A 447 -3.45 9.69 33.35
C ASP A 447 -2.52 10.35 34.38
N ALA A 448 -3.10 10.89 35.47
CA ALA A 448 -2.36 11.67 36.45
C ALA A 448 -1.39 10.81 37.29
N GLU A 449 -1.68 9.54 37.48
CA GLU A 449 -0.88 8.61 38.29
C GLU A 449 0.11 7.82 37.44
N TRP A 450 -0.33 7.34 36.25
CA TRP A 450 0.41 6.42 35.40
C TRP A 450 1.08 7.06 34.18
N GLY A 451 0.84 8.39 33.98
CA GLY A 451 1.28 9.11 32.79
C GLY A 451 0.33 8.89 31.63
N GLU A 452 0.21 7.65 31.18
CA GLU A 452 -0.78 7.22 30.19
C GLU A 452 -1.62 6.06 30.74
N GLN A 453 -2.89 6.01 30.33
CA GLN A 453 -3.74 4.83 30.49
C GLN A 453 -4.25 4.32 29.13
N VAL A 454 -4.52 3.03 29.08
CA VAL A 454 -5.02 2.37 27.87
C VAL A 454 -6.50 2.68 27.68
N LYS A 455 -6.87 3.20 26.51
CA LYS A 455 -8.24 3.43 26.07
C LYS A 455 -8.50 2.71 24.76
N ALA A 456 -9.62 2.01 24.66
CA ALA A 456 -10.13 1.49 23.40
C ALA A 456 -11.16 2.45 22.79
N VAL A 457 -11.08 2.68 21.49
CA VAL A 457 -12.10 3.39 20.70
C VAL A 457 -12.62 2.37 19.68
N VAL A 458 -13.92 2.10 19.75
CA VAL A 458 -14.54 0.98 19.04
C VAL A 458 -15.60 1.48 18.07
N GLU A 459 -15.53 1.02 16.84
CA GLU A 459 -16.61 1.07 15.85
C GLU A 459 -17.38 -0.25 15.93
N LEU A 460 -18.68 -0.16 16.17
CA LEU A 460 -19.53 -1.35 16.30
C LEU A 460 -20.00 -1.85 14.93
N VAL A 461 -20.34 -3.13 14.87
CA VAL A 461 -21.04 -3.70 13.71
C VAL A 461 -22.39 -3.02 13.57
N GLU A 462 -22.83 -2.80 12.34
CA GLU A 462 -24.11 -2.17 12.02
C GLU A 462 -25.27 -2.87 12.76
N GLY A 463 -26.13 -2.08 13.39
CA GLY A 463 -27.28 -2.57 14.16
C GLY A 463 -26.98 -2.93 15.63
N VAL A 464 -25.73 -2.87 16.08
CA VAL A 464 -25.37 -3.05 17.49
C VAL A 464 -25.33 -1.68 18.19
N PRO A 465 -26.18 -1.43 19.19
CA PRO A 465 -26.15 -0.17 19.91
C PRO A 465 -25.00 -0.10 20.92
N PRO A 466 -24.35 1.05 21.12
CA PRO A 466 -23.39 1.24 22.20
C PRO A 466 -24.05 1.16 23.58
N SER A 467 -23.38 0.53 24.54
CA SER A 467 -23.84 0.50 25.94
C SER A 467 -22.67 0.33 26.92
N ASP A 468 -22.89 0.68 28.19
CA ASP A 468 -21.91 0.51 29.26
C ASP A 468 -21.67 -0.97 29.58
N GLU A 469 -22.69 -1.82 29.39
CA GLU A 469 -22.59 -3.27 29.54
C GLU A 469 -21.63 -3.85 28.49
N LEU A 470 -21.79 -3.45 27.22
CA LEU A 470 -20.89 -3.87 26.14
C LEU A 470 -19.46 -3.38 26.37
N ALA A 471 -19.29 -2.13 26.84
CA ALA A 471 -17.96 -1.62 27.20
C ALA A 471 -17.30 -2.48 28.28
N SER A 472 -18.08 -2.87 29.31
CA SER A 472 -17.60 -3.74 30.37
C SER A 472 -17.27 -5.15 29.89
N GLU A 473 -18.06 -5.71 28.97
CA GLU A 473 -17.83 -7.00 28.33
C GLU A 473 -16.51 -7.00 27.53
N LEU A 474 -16.27 -5.95 26.75
CA LEU A 474 -15.03 -5.80 25.99
C LEU A 474 -13.79 -5.71 26.88
N ILE A 475 -13.89 -4.99 28.01
CA ILE A 475 -12.81 -4.92 28.99
C ILE A 475 -12.59 -6.30 29.64
N ALA A 476 -13.67 -6.99 30.03
CA ALA A 476 -13.60 -8.34 30.60
C ALA A 476 -12.95 -9.34 29.65
N LEU A 477 -13.29 -9.29 28.35
CA LEU A 477 -12.65 -10.12 27.33
C LEU A 477 -11.12 -9.90 27.31
N CYS A 478 -10.67 -8.66 27.37
CA CYS A 478 -9.24 -8.37 27.46
C CYS A 478 -8.62 -8.95 28.75
N GLN A 479 -9.31 -8.82 29.90
CA GLN A 479 -8.81 -9.33 31.19
C GLN A 479 -8.69 -10.86 31.24
N GLU A 480 -9.46 -11.57 30.43
CA GLU A 480 -9.40 -13.03 30.30
C GLU A 480 -8.24 -13.49 29.41
N ARG A 481 -7.84 -12.68 28.44
CA ARG A 481 -6.92 -13.06 27.37
C ARG A 481 -5.50 -12.51 27.53
N ILE A 482 -5.36 -11.33 28.14
CA ILE A 482 -4.08 -10.65 28.30
C ILE A 482 -3.89 -10.13 29.73
N GLY A 483 -2.65 -9.74 30.06
CA GLY A 483 -2.33 -9.21 31.38
C GLY A 483 -3.14 -7.96 31.75
N ARG A 484 -3.71 -7.90 32.95
CA ARG A 484 -4.61 -6.82 33.39
C ARG A 484 -4.05 -5.40 33.19
N TYR A 485 -2.74 -5.24 33.31
CA TYR A 485 -2.09 -3.93 33.14
C TYR A 485 -2.13 -3.41 31.68
N LYS A 486 -2.36 -4.32 30.71
CA LYS A 486 -2.51 -3.99 29.30
C LYS A 486 -3.96 -3.67 28.90
N CYS A 487 -4.93 -4.09 29.73
CA CYS A 487 -6.34 -3.98 29.40
C CYS A 487 -6.80 -2.52 29.36
N PRO A 488 -7.75 -2.18 28.47
CA PRO A 488 -8.35 -0.85 28.46
C PRO A 488 -9.00 -0.54 29.81
N ARG A 489 -8.82 0.68 30.30
CA ARG A 489 -9.55 1.19 31.48
C ARG A 489 -10.87 1.81 31.10
N SER A 490 -11.04 2.15 29.83
CA SER A 490 -12.28 2.69 29.27
C SER A 490 -12.43 2.35 27.80
N VAL A 491 -13.69 2.28 27.36
CA VAL A 491 -14.08 2.08 25.97
C VAL A 491 -14.98 3.22 25.54
N ASP A 492 -14.64 3.87 24.42
CA ASP A 492 -15.49 4.85 23.77
C ASP A 492 -16.00 4.25 22.45
N PHE A 493 -17.26 4.52 22.10
CA PHE A 493 -17.85 4.07 20.85
C PHE A 493 -17.93 5.20 19.84
N ARG A 494 -17.69 4.90 18.56
CA ARG A 494 -17.78 5.84 17.44
C ARG A 494 -18.43 5.18 16.23
N ASP A 495 -19.08 6.01 15.41
CA ASP A 495 -19.66 5.56 14.16
C ASP A 495 -18.58 5.08 13.16
N HIS A 496 -17.44 5.81 13.08
CA HIS A 496 -16.33 5.46 12.22
C HIS A 496 -14.97 5.81 12.83
N LEU A 497 -14.00 4.93 12.62
CA LEU A 497 -12.61 5.18 12.96
C LEU A 497 -11.88 5.87 11.79
N PRO A 498 -10.98 6.83 12.07
CA PRO A 498 -10.22 7.51 11.02
C PRO A 498 -9.22 6.56 10.35
N ARG A 499 -9.53 6.13 9.15
CA ARG A 499 -8.64 5.30 8.31
C ARG A 499 -8.31 5.97 6.99
N THR A 500 -7.13 5.66 6.46
CA THR A 500 -6.81 5.95 5.06
C THR A 500 -7.59 5.00 4.15
N ASP A 501 -7.71 5.35 2.86
CA ASP A 501 -8.29 4.45 1.85
C ASP A 501 -7.51 3.12 1.73
N GLY A 502 -6.21 3.14 2.05
CA GLY A 502 -5.37 1.94 2.19
C GLY A 502 -5.60 1.14 3.49
N GLY A 503 -6.63 1.51 4.27
CA GLY A 503 -7.01 0.80 5.50
C GLY A 503 -6.15 1.13 6.73
N LYS A 504 -5.15 2.00 6.63
CA LYS A 504 -4.28 2.37 7.76
C LYS A 504 -5.01 3.28 8.74
N LEU A 505 -5.00 2.91 10.02
CA LEU A 505 -5.61 3.68 11.11
C LEU A 505 -4.79 4.92 11.47
N TYR A 506 -5.45 6.07 11.59
CA TYR A 506 -4.86 7.33 12.04
C TYR A 506 -5.03 7.52 13.56
N LYS A 507 -4.34 6.69 14.37
CA LYS A 507 -4.41 6.77 15.85
C LYS A 507 -4.10 8.18 16.38
N ARG A 508 -3.24 8.95 15.68
CA ARG A 508 -2.94 10.32 16.09
C ARG A 508 -4.19 11.20 16.17
N LEU A 509 -5.07 11.14 15.17
CA LEU A 509 -6.28 11.97 15.16
C LEU A 509 -7.18 11.66 16.36
N LEU A 510 -7.30 10.36 16.70
CA LEU A 510 -8.03 9.96 17.90
C LEU A 510 -7.34 10.45 19.18
N ARG A 511 -6.04 10.22 19.28
CA ARG A 511 -5.27 10.59 20.46
C ARG A 511 -5.27 12.09 20.72
N ASP A 512 -5.08 12.91 19.69
CA ASP A 512 -5.01 14.36 19.80
C ASP A 512 -6.27 14.96 20.44
N GLU A 513 -7.44 14.33 20.31
CA GLU A 513 -8.68 14.75 20.96
C GLU A 513 -8.63 14.62 22.49
N TYR A 514 -7.89 13.66 23.03
CA TYR A 514 -7.74 13.44 24.48
C TYR A 514 -6.54 14.19 25.07
N TRP A 515 -5.61 14.68 24.23
CA TRP A 515 -4.40 15.39 24.66
C TRP A 515 -4.48 16.92 24.54
N VAL A 516 -5.68 17.49 24.31
CA VAL A 516 -5.89 18.94 24.07
C VAL A 516 -5.32 19.86 25.17
N SER A 517 -5.07 19.35 26.38
CA SER A 517 -4.57 20.13 27.53
C SER A 517 -3.31 19.57 28.19
N ALA A 518 -2.69 18.53 27.63
CA ALA A 518 -1.52 17.88 28.19
C ALA A 518 -0.45 17.64 27.12
N GLU A 519 0.83 17.84 27.45
CA GLU A 519 1.94 17.44 26.58
C GLU A 519 2.28 15.98 26.79
N ARG A 520 2.35 15.19 25.72
CA ARG A 520 2.86 13.82 25.74
C ARG A 520 4.38 13.84 25.83
N LYS A 521 4.93 13.27 26.89
CA LYS A 521 6.37 13.11 27.10
C LYS A 521 6.85 11.77 26.52
N VAL A 522 6.98 11.68 25.21
CA VAL A 522 7.61 10.52 24.51
C VAL A 522 8.51 11.04 23.42
#